data_fff4f6bc0de8f7ac665db3cecc73a122
#
_entry.id   fff4f6bc0de8f7ac665db3cecc73a122
#
_cell.length_a   1.000
_cell.length_b   1.000
_cell.length_c   1.000
_cell.angle_alpha   90.00
_cell.angle_beta   90.00
_cell.angle_gamma   90.00
#
_symmetry.space_group_name_H-M   'P 1'
#
loop_
_entity.id
_entity.type
_entity.pdbx_description
1 polymer ?
#
loop_
_entity_poly.entity_id
_entity_poly.type
_entity_poly.pdbx_seq_one_letter_code
_entity_poly.pdbx_strand_id
1 'polypeptide(L)'
;MSYSQDLSQLHNPRLEDLIRIAYNNLPSDKRTHPWIGLSHGVKLLENNNELMQYLCAYGKMHKEKIVSALDAIREPRNSFSKKVTIIDWGCGQGLASICFLDYVRELGIVPNIEKVVLIEPSVPAINRANEHLCKYIGEDQILLVNKYINDVANDDIATNSNLVLHFFSNILDI
;
A
#
# COMPACT_ATOMS: atom_id res chain seq x y z
N MET A 1 23.64 -0.21 -2.42
CA MET A 1 22.55 0.25 -3.33
C MET A 1 21.48 0.91 -2.46
N SER A 2 20.62 1.76 -2.99
CA SER A 2 19.51 2.33 -2.23
C SER A 2 18.26 1.46 -2.38
N TYR A 3 17.27 1.63 -1.49
CA TYR A 3 15.99 0.92 -1.59
C TYR A 3 15.35 1.04 -2.99
N SER A 4 15.28 2.27 -3.54
CA SER A 4 14.67 2.50 -4.86
C SER A 4 15.48 1.83 -5.99
N GLN A 5 16.81 1.73 -5.87
CA GLN A 5 17.63 0.97 -6.83
C GLN A 5 17.31 -0.53 -6.77
N ASP A 6 17.21 -1.12 -5.57
CA ASP A 6 16.86 -2.52 -5.41
C ASP A 6 15.43 -2.78 -5.87
N LEU A 7 14.49 -1.88 -5.57
CA LEU A 7 13.11 -1.94 -6.05
C LEU A 7 13.03 -1.91 -7.58
N SER A 8 13.87 -1.10 -8.23
CA SER A 8 13.88 -1.01 -9.70
C SER A 8 14.22 -2.34 -10.37
N GLN A 9 15.01 -3.20 -9.73
CA GLN A 9 15.41 -4.52 -10.23
C GLN A 9 14.34 -5.61 -10.04
N LEU A 10 13.29 -5.34 -9.24
CA LEU A 10 12.24 -6.32 -9.03
C LEU A 10 11.29 -6.36 -10.23
N HIS A 11 11.01 -7.57 -10.67
CA HIS A 11 10.00 -7.87 -11.69
C HIS A 11 8.83 -8.59 -11.02
N ASN A 12 7.63 -8.02 -11.13
CA ASN A 12 6.41 -8.59 -10.59
C ASN A 12 6.53 -9.00 -9.10
N PRO A 13 6.98 -8.08 -8.21
CA PRO A 13 7.24 -8.39 -6.81
C PRO A 13 5.98 -8.80 -6.06
N ARG A 14 6.18 -9.32 -4.86
CA ARG A 14 5.18 -9.45 -3.81
C ARG A 14 5.55 -8.58 -2.62
N LEU A 15 4.63 -8.38 -1.70
CA LEU A 15 4.90 -7.61 -0.48
C LEU A 15 6.13 -8.12 0.27
N GLU A 16 6.33 -9.44 0.31
CA GLU A 16 7.49 -10.07 0.95
C GLU A 16 8.82 -9.64 0.33
N ASP A 17 8.85 -9.40 -0.99
CA ASP A 17 10.03 -8.90 -1.68
C ASP A 17 10.33 -7.45 -1.27
N LEU A 18 9.28 -6.61 -1.12
CA LEU A 18 9.41 -5.24 -0.65
C LEU A 18 9.94 -5.20 0.79
N ILE A 19 9.42 -6.06 1.68
CA ILE A 19 9.91 -6.20 3.06
C ILE A 19 11.37 -6.65 3.06
N ARG A 20 11.74 -7.62 2.22
CA ARG A 20 13.10 -8.14 2.13
C ARG A 20 14.09 -7.08 1.70
N ILE A 21 13.79 -6.28 0.66
CA ILE A 21 14.68 -5.18 0.25
C ILE A 21 14.73 -4.07 1.29
N ALA A 22 13.63 -3.78 1.99
CA ALA A 22 13.62 -2.83 3.10
C ALA A 22 14.56 -3.29 4.21
N TYR A 23 14.47 -4.55 4.64
CA TYR A 23 15.33 -5.12 5.65
C TYR A 23 16.82 -5.06 5.26
N ASN A 24 17.15 -5.37 4.01
CA ASN A 24 18.52 -5.35 3.52
C ASN A 24 19.13 -3.94 3.49
N ASN A 25 18.31 -2.92 3.23
CA ASN A 25 18.72 -1.52 3.17
C ASN A 25 18.62 -0.80 4.53
N LEU A 26 17.96 -1.41 5.52
CA LEU A 26 17.84 -0.82 6.84
C LEU A 26 19.18 -0.86 7.58
N PRO A 27 19.59 0.23 8.27
CA PRO A 27 20.77 0.24 9.13
C PRO A 27 20.76 -0.91 10.14
N SER A 28 21.91 -1.50 10.43
CA SER A 28 22.03 -2.73 11.24
C SER A 28 21.46 -2.57 12.65
N ASP A 29 21.63 -1.39 13.26
CA ASP A 29 21.09 -1.04 14.58
C ASP A 29 19.55 -0.98 14.61
N LYS A 30 18.91 -0.81 13.45
CA LYS A 30 17.45 -0.76 13.30
C LYS A 30 16.80 -2.11 12.95
N ARG A 31 17.61 -3.10 12.52
CA ARG A 31 17.06 -4.41 12.07
C ARG A 31 16.49 -5.25 13.19
N THR A 32 17.08 -5.17 14.40
CA THR A 32 16.66 -6.00 15.54
C THR A 32 15.31 -5.55 16.10
N HIS A 33 15.07 -4.23 16.12
CA HIS A 33 13.86 -3.65 16.69
C HIS A 33 13.31 -2.54 15.77
N PRO A 34 12.79 -2.89 14.57
CA PRO A 34 12.40 -1.90 13.58
C PRO A 34 11.21 -1.02 14.00
N TRP A 35 10.45 -1.41 15.03
CA TRP A 35 9.31 -0.63 15.56
C TRP A 35 9.70 0.54 16.47
N ILE A 36 10.97 0.58 16.96
CA ILE A 36 11.41 1.66 17.86
C ILE A 36 11.38 3.01 17.13
N GLY A 37 10.68 3.99 17.74
CA GLY A 37 10.59 5.35 17.23
C GLY A 37 9.46 5.58 16.22
N LEU A 38 8.61 4.57 15.97
CA LEU A 38 7.46 4.66 15.05
C LEU A 38 6.13 4.95 15.76
N SER A 39 6.12 5.20 17.07
CA SER A 39 4.92 5.53 17.85
C SER A 39 3.75 4.57 17.56
N HIS A 40 4.01 3.27 17.62
CA HIS A 40 3.04 2.20 17.32
C HIS A 40 2.44 2.27 15.89
N GLY A 41 3.13 2.93 14.96
CA GLY A 41 2.67 3.07 13.57
C GLY A 41 1.82 4.32 13.29
N VAL A 42 1.57 5.16 14.31
CA VAL A 42 0.78 6.39 14.19
C VAL A 42 1.63 7.58 13.71
N LYS A 43 2.95 7.47 13.84
CA LYS A 43 3.87 8.54 13.42
C LYS A 43 3.79 8.80 11.92
N LEU A 44 3.70 10.09 11.55
CA LEU A 44 3.89 10.50 10.15
C LEU A 44 5.33 10.16 9.72
N LEU A 45 5.46 9.34 8.68
CA LEU A 45 6.76 8.88 8.20
C LEU A 45 7.42 9.97 7.33
N GLU A 46 8.60 10.42 7.72
CA GLU A 46 9.24 11.61 7.14
C GLU A 46 10.48 11.32 6.29
N ASN A 47 11.04 10.11 6.41
CA ASN A 47 12.27 9.75 5.73
C ASN A 47 12.36 8.27 5.36
N ASN A 48 13.32 7.93 4.48
CA ASN A 48 13.51 6.57 3.98
C ASN A 48 13.77 5.53 5.07
N ASN A 49 14.48 5.87 6.14
CA ASN A 49 14.75 4.92 7.22
C ASN A 49 13.46 4.55 7.96
N GLU A 50 12.61 5.54 8.25
CA GLU A 50 11.32 5.31 8.89
C GLU A 50 10.38 4.50 7.99
N LEU A 51 10.37 4.77 6.68
CA LEU A 51 9.61 3.99 5.71
C LEU A 51 10.05 2.51 5.71
N MET A 52 11.35 2.24 5.65
CA MET A 52 11.87 0.88 5.71
C MET A 52 11.62 0.20 7.06
N GLN A 53 11.78 0.94 8.17
CA GLN A 53 11.45 0.44 9.52
C GLN A 53 9.98 0.03 9.61
N TYR A 54 9.07 0.88 9.15
CA TYR A 54 7.64 0.62 9.16
C TYR A 54 7.29 -0.65 8.36
N LEU A 55 7.85 -0.78 7.17
CA LEU A 55 7.62 -1.94 6.31
C LEU A 55 8.10 -3.24 6.98
N CYS A 56 9.29 -3.21 7.61
CA CYS A 56 9.84 -4.34 8.36
C CYS A 56 9.03 -4.67 9.63
N ALA A 57 8.57 -3.65 10.36
CA ALA A 57 7.87 -3.82 11.62
C ALA A 57 6.42 -4.31 11.44
N TYR A 58 5.73 -3.76 10.45
CA TYR A 58 4.27 -3.89 10.35
C TYR A 58 3.78 -4.53 9.05
N GLY A 59 4.61 -4.63 8.00
CA GLY A 59 4.17 -5.09 6.68
C GLY A 59 3.50 -6.46 6.71
N LYS A 60 4.07 -7.42 7.44
CA LYS A 60 3.49 -8.78 7.57
C LYS A 60 2.14 -8.75 8.29
N MET A 61 2.05 -8.00 9.39
CA MET A 61 0.80 -7.84 10.15
C MET A 61 -0.30 -7.19 9.29
N HIS A 62 0.05 -6.18 8.49
CA HIS A 62 -0.90 -5.58 7.55
C HIS A 62 -1.41 -6.61 6.54
N LYS A 63 -0.50 -7.41 5.95
CA LYS A 63 -0.91 -8.47 5.02
C LYS A 63 -1.92 -9.42 5.67
N GLU A 64 -1.62 -9.92 6.87
CA GLU A 64 -2.50 -10.85 7.59
C GLU A 64 -3.90 -10.25 7.85
N LYS A 65 -3.96 -8.97 8.28
CA LYS A 65 -5.23 -8.26 8.50
C LYS A 65 -6.03 -8.08 7.22
N ILE A 66 -5.40 -7.60 6.14
CA ILE A 66 -6.07 -7.33 4.86
C ILE A 66 -6.55 -8.64 4.22
N VAL A 67 -5.71 -9.68 4.18
CA VAL A 67 -6.11 -10.99 3.64
C VAL A 67 -7.28 -11.57 4.42
N SER A 68 -7.24 -11.52 5.75
CA SER A 68 -8.35 -11.98 6.59
C SER A 68 -9.65 -11.20 6.32
N ALA A 69 -9.56 -9.88 6.11
CA ALA A 69 -10.71 -9.05 5.76
C ALA A 69 -11.26 -9.41 4.37
N LEU A 70 -10.38 -9.61 3.38
CA LEU A 70 -10.77 -10.00 2.02
C LEU A 70 -11.42 -11.39 1.97
N ASP A 71 -10.93 -12.35 2.77
CA ASP A 71 -11.55 -13.68 2.90
C ASP A 71 -12.94 -13.63 3.55
N ALA A 72 -13.18 -12.65 4.42
CA ALA A 72 -14.46 -12.44 5.08
C ALA A 72 -15.51 -11.73 4.18
N ILE A 73 -15.07 -11.08 3.10
CA ILE A 73 -15.98 -10.40 2.17
C ILE A 73 -16.81 -11.44 1.41
N ARG A 74 -18.15 -11.28 1.47
CA ARG A 74 -19.11 -12.18 0.78
C ARG A 74 -19.28 -11.87 -0.71
N GLU A 75 -18.51 -10.95 -1.25
CA GLU A 75 -18.54 -10.65 -2.68
C GLU A 75 -18.09 -11.85 -3.50
N PRO A 76 -18.78 -12.19 -4.60
CA PRO A 76 -18.31 -13.21 -5.51
C PRO A 76 -16.92 -12.87 -6.04
N ARG A 77 -15.98 -13.81 -6.02
CA ARG A 77 -14.59 -13.60 -6.47
C ARG A 77 -14.50 -13.05 -7.89
N ASN A 78 -15.45 -13.38 -8.76
CA ASN A 78 -15.54 -12.83 -10.11
C ASN A 78 -15.87 -11.32 -10.16
N SER A 79 -16.33 -10.72 -9.05
CA SER A 79 -16.52 -9.27 -8.96
C SER A 79 -15.22 -8.50 -9.10
N PHE A 80 -14.10 -9.08 -8.71
CA PHE A 80 -12.78 -8.46 -8.85
C PHE A 80 -12.27 -8.40 -10.31
N SER A 81 -12.89 -9.13 -11.25
CA SER A 81 -12.64 -9.01 -12.69
C SER A 81 -13.44 -7.89 -13.37
N LYS A 82 -14.37 -7.25 -12.65
CA LYS A 82 -15.07 -6.06 -13.12
C LYS A 82 -14.12 -4.86 -13.07
N LYS A 83 -14.56 -3.74 -13.64
CA LYS A 83 -13.86 -2.47 -13.54
C LYS A 83 -13.78 -2.01 -12.07
N VAL A 84 -12.57 -1.96 -11.51
CA VAL A 84 -12.31 -1.73 -10.08
C VAL A 84 -11.57 -0.40 -9.89
N THR A 85 -12.07 0.42 -8.97
CA THR A 85 -11.29 1.51 -8.36
C THR A 85 -10.98 1.16 -6.91
N ILE A 86 -9.73 1.36 -6.51
CA ILE A 86 -9.28 1.29 -5.12
C ILE A 86 -9.11 2.70 -4.60
N ILE A 87 -9.63 2.99 -3.41
CA ILE A 87 -9.40 4.23 -2.67
C ILE A 87 -8.76 3.86 -1.33
N ASP A 88 -7.47 4.14 -1.21
CA ASP A 88 -6.64 3.76 -0.05
C ASP A 88 -6.45 4.99 0.84
N TRP A 89 -7.22 5.05 1.93
CA TRP A 89 -7.26 6.16 2.86
C TRP A 89 -6.17 6.04 3.92
N GLY A 90 -5.31 7.06 4.02
CA GLY A 90 -4.12 6.98 4.85
C GLY A 90 -3.20 5.85 4.38
N CYS A 91 -2.98 5.79 3.07
CA CYS A 91 -2.35 4.64 2.42
C CYS A 91 -0.92 4.35 2.92
N GLY A 92 -0.25 5.32 3.57
CA GLY A 92 1.15 5.19 3.93
C GLY A 92 2.00 4.86 2.69
N GLN A 93 2.55 3.65 2.67
CA GLN A 93 3.34 3.13 1.55
C GLN A 93 2.53 2.24 0.59
N GLY A 94 1.18 2.33 0.60
CA GLY A 94 0.29 1.60 -0.29
C GLY A 94 0.08 0.13 0.08
N LEU A 95 0.31 -0.25 1.35
CA LEU A 95 0.33 -1.66 1.75
C LEU A 95 -1.02 -2.36 1.56
N ALA A 96 -2.15 -1.69 1.83
CA ALA A 96 -3.46 -2.30 1.66
C ALA A 96 -3.74 -2.61 0.19
N SER A 97 -3.46 -1.65 -0.69
CA SER A 97 -3.58 -1.82 -2.14
C SER A 97 -2.68 -2.95 -2.68
N ILE A 98 -1.43 -3.02 -2.21
CA ILE A 98 -0.47 -4.09 -2.58
C ILE A 98 -1.00 -5.46 -2.10
N CYS A 99 -1.46 -5.56 -0.86
CA CYS A 99 -2.02 -6.80 -0.31
C CYS A 99 -3.22 -7.29 -1.12
N PHE A 100 -4.10 -6.37 -1.55
CA PHE A 100 -5.22 -6.72 -2.42
C PHE A 100 -4.74 -7.25 -3.79
N LEU A 101 -3.78 -6.57 -4.43
CA LEU A 101 -3.24 -7.00 -5.72
C LEU A 101 -2.53 -8.36 -5.63
N ASP A 102 -1.78 -8.59 -4.54
CA ASP A 102 -1.19 -9.90 -4.25
C ASP A 102 -2.26 -10.97 -4.01
N TYR A 103 -3.32 -10.64 -3.26
CA TYR A 103 -4.42 -11.56 -2.95
C TYR A 103 -5.15 -12.03 -4.21
N VAL A 104 -5.59 -11.11 -5.08
CA VAL A 104 -6.28 -11.49 -6.32
C VAL A 104 -5.38 -12.28 -7.26
N ARG A 105 -4.08 -11.96 -7.30
CA ARG A 105 -3.08 -12.73 -8.06
C ARG A 105 -2.92 -14.15 -7.52
N GLU A 106 -2.94 -14.35 -6.19
CA GLU A 106 -2.91 -15.68 -5.57
C GLU A 106 -4.16 -16.52 -5.89
N LEU A 107 -5.29 -15.85 -6.10
CA LEU A 107 -6.53 -16.49 -6.55
C LEU A 107 -6.56 -16.77 -8.06
N GLY A 108 -5.52 -16.40 -8.82
CA GLY A 108 -5.49 -16.50 -10.28
C GLY A 108 -6.42 -15.52 -10.99
N ILE A 109 -6.85 -14.44 -10.30
CA ILE A 109 -7.71 -13.40 -10.85
C ILE A 109 -6.83 -12.27 -11.40
N VAL A 110 -7.12 -11.85 -12.63
CA VAL A 110 -6.55 -10.64 -13.22
C VAL A 110 -7.55 -9.50 -13.01
N PRO A 111 -7.31 -8.59 -12.05
CA PRO A 111 -8.23 -7.50 -11.79
C PRO A 111 -8.17 -6.47 -12.94
N ASN A 112 -9.33 -5.96 -13.32
CA ASN A 112 -9.44 -4.83 -14.27
C ASN A 112 -9.37 -3.52 -13.46
N ILE A 113 -8.16 -3.12 -13.06
CA ILE A 113 -7.94 -1.89 -12.30
C ILE A 113 -8.15 -0.69 -13.22
N GLU A 114 -9.15 0.14 -12.91
CA GLU A 114 -9.33 1.45 -13.53
C GLU A 114 -8.40 2.48 -12.92
N LYS A 115 -8.40 2.54 -11.58
CA LYS A 115 -7.66 3.55 -10.84
C LYS A 115 -7.38 3.08 -9.41
N VAL A 116 -6.22 3.46 -8.89
CA VAL A 116 -5.89 3.42 -7.47
C VAL A 116 -5.67 4.86 -7.00
N VAL A 117 -6.50 5.33 -6.07
CA VAL A 117 -6.39 6.63 -5.43
C VAL A 117 -5.67 6.45 -4.11
N LEU A 118 -4.50 7.04 -3.97
CA LEU A 118 -3.67 6.99 -2.78
C LEU A 118 -3.82 8.31 -2.01
N ILE A 119 -4.35 8.26 -0.81
CA ILE A 119 -4.58 9.43 0.05
C ILE A 119 -3.64 9.34 1.24
N GLU A 120 -2.69 10.27 1.35
CA GLU A 120 -1.66 10.25 2.40
C GLU A 120 -1.05 11.64 2.58
N PRO A 121 -0.98 12.21 3.79
CA PRO A 121 -0.37 13.51 4.03
C PRO A 121 1.16 13.48 3.96
N SER A 122 1.81 12.36 4.25
CA SER A 122 3.27 12.23 4.16
C SER A 122 3.74 12.14 2.72
N VAL A 123 4.45 13.17 2.25
CA VAL A 123 5.06 13.18 0.90
C VAL A 123 6.03 12.02 0.69
N PRO A 124 6.94 11.68 1.61
CA PRO A 124 7.80 10.52 1.45
C PRO A 124 7.03 9.19 1.37
N ALA A 125 5.95 9.05 2.16
CA ALA A 125 5.17 7.81 2.18
C ALA A 125 4.36 7.63 0.89
N ILE A 126 3.64 8.67 0.43
CA ILE A 126 2.84 8.59 -0.79
C ILE A 126 3.70 8.37 -2.05
N ASN A 127 4.89 8.99 -2.10
CA ASN A 127 5.83 8.75 -3.20
C ASN A 127 6.33 7.30 -3.19
N ARG A 128 6.61 6.74 -2.00
CA ARG A 128 6.98 5.34 -1.86
C ARG A 128 5.83 4.41 -2.26
N ALA A 129 4.58 4.74 -1.94
CA ALA A 129 3.40 4.01 -2.38
C ALA A 129 3.31 3.98 -3.92
N ASN A 130 3.57 5.12 -4.57
CA ASN A 130 3.62 5.20 -6.02
C ASN A 130 4.73 4.30 -6.61
N GLU A 131 5.97 4.40 -6.08
CA GLU A 131 7.08 3.53 -6.50
C GLU A 131 6.73 2.04 -6.41
N HIS A 132 6.06 1.64 -5.34
CA HIS A 132 5.62 0.27 -5.14
C HIS A 132 4.56 -0.14 -6.16
N LEU A 133 3.48 0.64 -6.27
CA LEU A 133 2.34 0.29 -7.12
C LEU A 133 2.66 0.30 -8.61
N CYS A 134 3.61 1.13 -9.07
CA CYS A 134 4.15 1.07 -10.43
C CYS A 134 4.79 -0.29 -10.78
N LYS A 135 5.02 -1.18 -9.78
CA LYS A 135 5.46 -2.56 -10.03
C LYS A 135 4.31 -3.55 -10.22
N TYR A 136 3.09 -3.13 -10.00
CA TYR A 136 1.87 -3.96 -10.07
C TYR A 136 0.92 -3.53 -11.18
N ILE A 137 0.81 -2.22 -11.43
CA ILE A 137 -0.13 -1.60 -12.37
C ILE A 137 0.55 -0.48 -13.15
N GLY A 138 -0.11 0.05 -14.19
CA GLY A 138 0.38 1.20 -14.94
C GLY A 138 0.40 2.48 -14.10
N GLU A 139 1.40 3.34 -14.34
CA GLU A 139 1.53 4.62 -13.64
C GLU A 139 0.32 5.54 -13.88
N ASP A 140 -0.27 5.48 -15.08
CA ASP A 140 -1.48 6.22 -15.48
C ASP A 140 -2.74 5.79 -14.70
N GLN A 141 -2.70 4.64 -14.04
CA GLN A 141 -3.77 4.14 -13.18
C GLN A 141 -3.65 4.63 -11.72
N ILE A 142 -2.58 5.34 -11.34
CA ILE A 142 -2.31 5.77 -9.97
C ILE A 142 -2.58 7.26 -9.83
N LEU A 143 -3.46 7.64 -8.89
CA LEU A 143 -3.74 9.02 -8.52
C LEU A 143 -3.23 9.30 -7.12
N LEU A 144 -2.31 10.26 -6.98
CA LEU A 144 -1.77 10.69 -5.71
C LEU A 144 -2.57 11.89 -5.17
N VAL A 145 -3.13 11.74 -3.98
CA VAL A 145 -3.85 12.78 -3.24
C VAL A 145 -3.08 13.05 -1.94
N ASN A 146 -2.11 13.97 -2.02
CA ASN A 146 -1.30 14.34 -0.85
C ASN A 146 -2.06 15.30 0.05
N LYS A 147 -2.99 14.77 0.84
CA LYS A 147 -3.89 15.50 1.73
C LYS A 147 -4.13 14.73 3.02
N TYR A 148 -4.52 15.45 4.07
CA TYR A 148 -5.19 14.82 5.21
C TYR A 148 -6.60 14.37 4.80
N ILE A 149 -7.12 13.34 5.46
CA ILE A 149 -8.43 12.74 5.13
C ILE A 149 -9.55 13.78 5.16
N ASN A 150 -9.51 14.69 6.11
CA ASN A 150 -10.52 15.75 6.26
C ASN A 150 -10.50 16.82 5.15
N ASP A 151 -9.41 16.87 4.36
CA ASP A 151 -9.22 17.84 3.28
C ASP A 151 -9.52 17.24 1.89
N VAL A 152 -9.92 15.96 1.84
CA VAL A 152 -10.24 15.26 0.58
C VAL A 152 -11.59 15.74 0.06
N ALA A 153 -11.61 16.21 -1.18
CA ALA A 153 -12.83 16.60 -1.88
C ALA A 153 -13.45 15.41 -2.66
N ASN A 154 -14.72 15.50 -2.98
CA ASN A 154 -15.41 14.47 -3.79
C ASN A 154 -14.74 14.25 -5.15
N ASP A 155 -14.21 15.30 -5.76
CA ASP A 155 -13.52 15.24 -7.06
C ASP A 155 -12.21 14.47 -6.99
N ASP A 156 -11.53 14.46 -5.82
CA ASP A 156 -10.29 13.69 -5.62
C ASP A 156 -10.52 12.18 -5.72
N ILE A 157 -11.74 11.72 -5.42
CA ILE A 157 -12.12 10.29 -5.35
C ILE A 157 -13.20 9.88 -6.37
N ALA A 158 -13.57 10.79 -7.28
CA ALA A 158 -14.60 10.51 -8.28
C ALA A 158 -14.20 9.34 -9.19
N THR A 159 -15.14 8.43 -9.43
CA THR A 159 -14.95 7.24 -10.26
C THR A 159 -16.26 6.78 -10.89
N ASN A 160 -16.15 6.08 -12.03
CA ASN A 160 -17.24 5.42 -12.73
C ASN A 160 -17.07 3.88 -12.75
N SER A 161 -16.28 3.34 -11.82
CA SER A 161 -16.05 1.90 -11.74
C SER A 161 -17.28 1.13 -11.27
N ASN A 162 -17.39 -0.13 -11.71
CA ASN A 162 -18.45 -1.05 -11.29
C ASN A 162 -18.28 -1.51 -9.83
N LEU A 163 -17.04 -1.52 -9.36
CA LEU A 163 -16.68 -1.88 -7.99
C LEU A 163 -15.70 -0.83 -7.44
N VAL A 164 -16.02 -0.29 -6.28
CA VAL A 164 -15.13 0.63 -5.55
C VAL A 164 -14.76 -0.02 -4.21
N LEU A 165 -13.48 -0.19 -3.99
CA LEU A 165 -12.93 -0.72 -2.74
C LEU A 165 -12.34 0.42 -1.93
N HIS A 166 -12.83 0.63 -0.72
CA HIS A 166 -12.29 1.59 0.23
C HIS A 166 -11.47 0.86 1.27
N PHE A 167 -10.18 1.16 1.35
CA PHE A 167 -9.31 0.66 2.41
C PHE A 167 -9.08 1.75 3.45
N PHE A 168 -9.38 1.42 4.71
CA PHE A 168 -9.12 2.21 5.90
C PHE A 168 -8.20 1.40 6.81
N SER A 169 -6.94 1.27 6.39
CA SER A 169 -5.98 0.41 7.08
C SER A 169 -5.20 1.20 8.14
N ASN A 170 -5.46 0.91 9.43
CA ASN A 170 -4.79 1.51 10.60
C ASN A 170 -4.94 3.03 10.77
N ILE A 171 -6.05 3.59 10.35
CA ILE A 171 -6.35 5.03 10.50
C ILE A 171 -7.56 5.32 11.38
N LEU A 172 -8.29 4.29 11.81
CA LEU A 172 -9.49 4.45 12.63
C LEU A 172 -9.19 4.57 14.13
N ASP A 173 -7.94 4.38 14.52
CA ASP A 173 -7.47 4.44 15.91
C ASP A 173 -6.75 5.78 16.23
N ILE A 174 -6.89 6.78 15.35
CA ILE A 174 -6.23 8.10 15.47
C ILE A 174 -7.21 9.14 16.02
#